data_c6217251a5fed0855039bfafa1f18d4f
#
_entry.id   c6217251a5fed0855039bfafa1f18d4f
#
_cell.length_a   1.000
_cell.length_b   1.000
_cell.length_c   1.000
_cell.angle_alpha   90.00
_cell.angle_beta   90.00
_cell.angle_gamma   90.00
#
_symmetry.space_group_name_H-M   'P 1'
#
loop_
_entity.id
_entity.type
_entity.pdbx_description
1 polymer ?
#
loop_
_entity_poly.entity_id
_entity_poly.type
_entity_poly.pdbx_seq_one_letter_code
_entity_poly.pdbx_strand_id
1 'polypeptide(L)'
;MSNGEAAVKGCDITIENVSKSFGTFHALDDVSVSIQKGEFFSLLGPSGCGKTTLLRIIAGFESPDAGIVAFDGRNILGIEANQRQSNTVFQNYALFPHLSVYENIAFPLRLKKLSSTEIDRRVMEYTHLVQLENHVQKKPNQLSGGQKQRVAIARALINEPSVLLLDEPLSALDAKLRSNLLIELDSIHDKIGITFIYVTHDQSEALSVSDRIAVMNQGKVLQIGTPYEIYESPATQFVAKFIGETNLFDATVSACNHSGPEDYMVTLEIPELGGSIKVTDYDETKPGQQVSFTVRPEKVRITLEEPPAIGKELNVFRGVVEEPVYSGFQSKFYVRLDNGTLLKVFKQHQNYLEDGPEIAWKDTVYCSWSANDGYIIEVINQ
;
A
#
# COMPACT_ATOMS: atom_id res chain seq x y z
N MET A 1 -8.78 -18.79 -28.65
CA MET A 1 -7.83 -19.61 -27.90
C MET A 1 -8.18 -19.33 -26.45
N SER A 2 -8.70 -20.31 -25.75
CA SER A 2 -9.18 -20.18 -24.38
C SER A 2 -7.98 -19.91 -23.46
N ASN A 3 -7.93 -18.74 -22.86
CA ASN A 3 -7.07 -18.51 -21.68
C ASN A 3 -7.52 -19.50 -20.61
N GLY A 4 -6.74 -20.55 -20.37
CA GLY A 4 -6.96 -21.41 -19.22
C GLY A 4 -6.65 -20.58 -17.98
N GLU A 5 -7.69 -20.20 -17.25
CA GLU A 5 -7.56 -19.69 -15.90
C GLU A 5 -6.75 -20.72 -15.08
N ALA A 6 -5.57 -20.34 -14.63
CA ALA A 6 -4.80 -21.17 -13.73
C ALA A 6 -5.66 -21.41 -12.49
N ALA A 7 -5.87 -22.67 -12.12
CA ALA A 7 -6.65 -23.01 -10.94
C ALA A 7 -6.02 -22.31 -9.71
N VAL A 8 -6.77 -21.48 -9.03
CA VAL A 8 -6.34 -20.75 -7.82
C VAL A 8 -5.94 -21.78 -6.75
N LYS A 9 -4.65 -21.82 -6.40
CA LYS A 9 -4.04 -22.81 -5.48
C LYS A 9 -3.91 -22.31 -4.05
N GLY A 10 -4.19 -21.02 -3.79
CA GLY A 10 -4.10 -20.41 -2.46
C GLY A 10 -5.10 -20.96 -1.44
N CYS A 11 -5.19 -20.35 -0.28
CA CYS A 11 -6.23 -20.59 0.71
C CYS A 11 -6.77 -19.26 1.26
N ASP A 12 -8.00 -19.30 1.77
CA ASP A 12 -8.58 -18.21 2.54
C ASP A 12 -7.89 -18.10 3.90
N ILE A 13 -7.65 -16.87 4.35
CA ILE A 13 -7.06 -16.63 5.67
C ILE A 13 -8.00 -15.75 6.48
N THR A 14 -8.39 -16.24 7.64
CA THR A 14 -9.23 -15.50 8.59
C THR A 14 -8.43 -15.23 9.86
N ILE A 15 -8.39 -13.97 10.25
CA ILE A 15 -7.78 -13.49 11.48
C ILE A 15 -8.90 -12.81 12.27
N GLU A 16 -9.19 -13.26 13.49
CA GLU A 16 -10.29 -12.78 14.31
C GLU A 16 -9.81 -12.38 15.70
N ASN A 17 -9.99 -11.10 16.04
CA ASN A 17 -9.73 -10.51 17.35
C ASN A 17 -8.34 -10.85 17.92
N VAL A 18 -7.34 -10.88 17.04
CA VAL A 18 -5.96 -11.23 17.40
C VAL A 18 -5.31 -10.09 18.18
N SER A 19 -4.87 -10.41 19.39
CA SER A 19 -4.14 -9.50 20.28
C SER A 19 -2.82 -10.11 20.70
N LYS A 20 -1.78 -9.25 20.84
CA LYS A 20 -0.45 -9.65 21.27
C LYS A 20 0.25 -8.52 22.01
N SER A 21 0.77 -8.87 23.20
CA SER A 21 1.54 -7.94 24.03
C SER A 21 2.93 -8.48 24.33
N PHE A 22 3.90 -7.59 24.44
CA PHE A 22 5.25 -7.85 24.92
C PHE A 22 5.51 -6.97 26.15
N GLY A 23 5.31 -7.52 27.34
CA GLY A 23 5.31 -6.74 28.58
C GLY A 23 4.18 -5.71 28.56
N THR A 24 4.52 -4.43 28.66
CA THR A 24 3.52 -3.32 28.62
C THR A 24 3.21 -2.84 27.21
N PHE A 25 3.93 -3.32 26.19
CA PHE A 25 3.74 -2.91 24.80
C PHE A 25 2.71 -3.80 24.11
N HIS A 26 1.60 -3.20 23.66
CA HIS A 26 0.56 -3.88 22.87
C HIS A 26 0.98 -3.82 21.39
N ALA A 27 1.51 -4.92 20.88
CA ALA A 27 1.95 -5.02 19.48
C ALA A 27 0.77 -5.21 18.51
N LEU A 28 -0.28 -5.92 18.95
CA LEU A 28 -1.55 -6.09 18.26
C LEU A 28 -2.69 -5.92 19.25
N ASP A 29 -3.73 -5.20 18.87
CA ASP A 29 -4.89 -4.88 19.67
C ASP A 29 -6.16 -5.11 18.85
N ASP A 30 -6.80 -6.25 19.09
CA ASP A 30 -8.07 -6.67 18.50
C ASP A 30 -8.08 -6.66 16.95
N VAL A 31 -7.05 -7.22 16.34
CA VAL A 31 -6.87 -7.24 14.88
C VAL A 31 -7.75 -8.31 14.24
N SER A 32 -8.62 -7.88 13.30
CA SER A 32 -9.45 -8.78 12.49
C SER A 32 -9.25 -8.47 11.00
N VAL A 33 -8.93 -9.49 10.21
CA VAL A 33 -8.65 -9.40 8.76
C VAL A 33 -9.12 -10.67 8.07
N SER A 34 -9.78 -10.53 6.93
CA SER A 34 -10.10 -11.63 6.02
C SER A 34 -9.36 -11.43 4.69
N ILE A 35 -8.59 -12.44 4.27
CA ILE A 35 -7.81 -12.45 3.03
C ILE A 35 -8.35 -13.58 2.16
N GLN A 36 -8.65 -13.29 0.91
CA GLN A 36 -9.25 -14.25 0.00
C GLN A 36 -8.20 -15.15 -0.63
N LYS A 37 -8.62 -16.33 -1.02
CA LYS A 37 -7.80 -17.29 -1.73
C LYS A 37 -7.22 -16.70 -3.03
N GLY A 38 -5.90 -16.77 -3.16
CA GLY A 38 -5.18 -16.26 -4.33
C GLY A 38 -5.04 -14.73 -4.36
N GLU A 39 -5.36 -14.04 -3.29
CA GLU A 39 -5.24 -12.58 -3.16
C GLU A 39 -3.77 -12.17 -2.91
N PHE A 40 -3.35 -11.08 -3.54
CA PHE A 40 -2.15 -10.35 -3.16
C PHE A 40 -2.52 -9.30 -2.11
N PHE A 41 -2.35 -9.62 -0.84
CA PHE A 41 -2.77 -8.78 0.27
C PHE A 41 -1.59 -8.10 0.96
N SER A 42 -1.65 -6.77 1.12
CA SER A 42 -0.59 -6.02 1.79
C SER A 42 -0.95 -5.58 3.20
N LEU A 43 0.00 -5.72 4.12
CA LEU A 43 0.00 -5.09 5.43
C LEU A 43 0.90 -3.85 5.37
N LEU A 44 0.32 -2.66 5.41
CA LEU A 44 0.98 -1.39 5.24
C LEU A 44 0.90 -0.55 6.53
N GLY A 45 1.96 0.15 6.91
CA GLY A 45 1.96 1.02 8.08
C GLY A 45 3.36 1.42 8.53
N PRO A 46 3.49 2.34 9.49
CA PRO A 46 4.78 2.77 10.01
C PRO A 46 5.54 1.64 10.72
N SER A 47 6.83 1.85 10.96
CA SER A 47 7.63 0.90 11.72
C SER A 47 7.08 0.74 13.15
N GLY A 48 7.03 -0.50 13.64
CA GLY A 48 6.55 -0.81 14.98
C GLY A 48 5.02 -0.87 15.15
N CYS A 49 4.22 -0.75 14.08
CA CYS A 49 2.75 -0.81 14.19
C CYS A 49 2.16 -2.23 14.27
N GLY A 50 2.99 -3.30 14.30
CA GLY A 50 2.51 -4.67 14.50
C GLY A 50 2.54 -5.59 13.27
N LYS A 51 2.85 -5.10 12.05
CA LYS A 51 2.84 -5.88 10.78
C LYS A 51 3.65 -7.19 10.87
N THR A 52 4.93 -7.09 11.21
CA THR A 52 5.82 -8.25 11.35
C THR A 52 5.36 -9.19 12.47
N THR A 53 4.78 -8.66 13.56
CA THR A 53 4.21 -9.48 14.64
C THR A 53 3.04 -10.30 14.12
N LEU A 54 2.10 -9.69 13.38
CA LEU A 54 0.98 -10.39 12.76
C LEU A 54 1.47 -11.45 11.77
N LEU A 55 2.43 -11.09 10.89
CA LEU A 55 3.03 -12.03 9.96
C LEU A 55 3.66 -13.23 10.67
N ARG A 56 4.38 -13.01 11.78
CA ARG A 56 5.00 -14.08 12.58
C ARG A 56 3.98 -15.00 13.25
N ILE A 57 2.84 -14.47 13.65
CA ILE A 57 1.72 -15.27 14.18
C ILE A 57 1.15 -16.16 13.08
N ILE A 58 0.91 -15.62 11.87
CA ILE A 58 0.46 -16.39 10.71
C ILE A 58 1.47 -17.47 10.33
N ALA A 59 2.77 -17.15 10.37
CA ALA A 59 3.85 -18.08 10.07
C ALA A 59 4.07 -19.17 11.14
N GLY A 60 3.58 -18.97 12.36
CA GLY A 60 3.79 -19.89 13.49
C GLY A 60 5.10 -19.69 14.25
N PHE A 61 5.74 -18.53 14.11
CA PHE A 61 6.92 -18.14 14.86
C PHE A 61 6.58 -17.39 16.15
N GLU A 62 5.32 -16.97 16.30
CA GLU A 62 4.79 -16.29 17.49
C GLU A 62 3.38 -16.80 17.77
N SER A 63 2.97 -16.79 19.04
CA SER A 63 1.61 -17.12 19.44
C SER A 63 0.88 -15.85 19.88
N PRO A 64 -0.38 -15.66 19.46
CA PRO A 64 -1.19 -14.56 19.96
C PRO A 64 -1.56 -14.80 21.43
N ASP A 65 -1.91 -13.74 22.16
CA ASP A 65 -2.43 -13.83 23.51
C ASP A 65 -3.94 -14.07 23.50
N ALA A 66 -4.65 -13.62 22.44
CA ALA A 66 -6.06 -13.85 22.21
C ALA A 66 -6.36 -13.89 20.70
N GLY A 67 -7.54 -14.37 20.35
CA GLY A 67 -8.03 -14.42 18.96
C GLY A 67 -7.72 -15.74 18.26
N ILE A 68 -8.03 -15.79 16.96
CA ILE A 68 -7.94 -16.97 16.11
C ILE A 68 -7.28 -16.61 14.78
N VAL A 69 -6.48 -17.55 14.25
CA VAL A 69 -5.99 -17.51 12.85
C VAL A 69 -6.35 -18.84 12.21
N ALA A 70 -7.03 -18.76 11.06
CA ALA A 70 -7.49 -19.95 10.35
C ALA A 70 -7.10 -19.89 8.85
N PHE A 71 -6.76 -21.06 8.28
CA PHE A 71 -6.59 -21.29 6.85
C PHE A 71 -7.72 -22.19 6.37
N ASP A 72 -8.50 -21.77 5.34
CA ASP A 72 -9.68 -22.45 4.84
C ASP A 72 -10.63 -22.89 5.99
N GLY A 73 -10.87 -22.01 6.97
CA GLY A 73 -11.69 -22.26 8.15
C GLY A 73 -11.04 -23.18 9.22
N ARG A 74 -9.86 -23.73 8.99
CA ARG A 74 -9.14 -24.55 9.96
C ARG A 74 -8.23 -23.67 10.81
N ASN A 75 -8.46 -23.65 12.13
CA ASN A 75 -7.57 -22.96 13.06
C ASN A 75 -6.15 -23.56 13.00
N ILE A 76 -5.15 -22.67 12.78
CA ILE A 76 -3.73 -23.03 12.65
C ILE A 76 -2.92 -22.70 13.92
N LEU A 77 -3.55 -22.14 14.96
CA LEU A 77 -2.86 -21.91 16.22
C LEU A 77 -2.52 -23.26 16.89
N GLY A 78 -1.30 -23.38 17.39
CA GLY A 78 -0.78 -24.64 17.92
C GLY A 78 -0.18 -25.60 16.86
N ILE A 79 -0.33 -25.28 15.56
CA ILE A 79 0.41 -25.99 14.48
C ILE A 79 1.79 -25.34 14.36
N GLU A 80 2.85 -26.16 14.43
CA GLU A 80 4.23 -25.70 14.28
C GLU A 80 4.48 -25.10 12.88
N ALA A 81 5.37 -24.10 12.77
CA ALA A 81 5.66 -23.38 11.53
C ALA A 81 6.01 -24.29 10.33
N ASN A 82 6.77 -25.38 10.58
CA ASN A 82 7.17 -26.34 9.56
C ASN A 82 6.03 -27.25 9.05
N GLN A 83 4.90 -27.26 9.74
CA GLN A 83 3.70 -28.04 9.40
C GLN A 83 2.60 -27.20 8.78
N ARG A 84 2.74 -25.87 8.78
CA ARG A 84 1.80 -24.95 8.11
C ARG A 84 2.02 -24.98 6.61
N GLN A 85 0.94 -24.78 5.84
CA GLN A 85 1.02 -24.66 4.38
C GLN A 85 1.42 -23.25 3.96
N SER A 86 2.35 -22.64 4.70
CA SER A 86 2.88 -21.31 4.43
C SER A 86 4.39 -21.31 4.46
N ASN A 87 5.01 -20.48 3.63
CA ASN A 87 6.45 -20.24 3.65
C ASN A 87 6.74 -18.76 3.78
N THR A 88 7.84 -18.40 4.44
CA THR A 88 8.23 -17.03 4.71
C THR A 88 9.51 -16.64 3.99
N VAL A 89 9.49 -15.48 3.33
CA VAL A 89 10.67 -14.77 2.84
C VAL A 89 10.97 -13.65 3.84
N PHE A 90 12.12 -13.74 4.51
CA PHE A 90 12.54 -12.77 5.52
C PHE A 90 13.22 -11.55 4.88
N GLN A 91 13.22 -10.43 5.57
CA GLN A 91 13.85 -9.17 5.16
C GLN A 91 15.34 -9.32 4.79
N ASN A 92 16.09 -10.18 5.49
CA ASN A 92 17.50 -10.48 5.22
C ASN A 92 17.71 -11.67 4.28
N TYR A 93 16.62 -12.12 3.62
CA TYR A 93 16.57 -13.29 2.72
C TYR A 93 16.91 -14.64 3.37
N ALA A 94 17.59 -14.68 4.49
CA ALA A 94 18.01 -15.85 5.26
C ALA A 94 18.60 -16.99 4.36
N LEU A 95 19.41 -16.63 3.35
CA LEU A 95 20.07 -17.62 2.49
C LEU A 95 21.21 -18.30 3.26
N PHE A 96 21.41 -19.60 2.97
CA PHE A 96 22.54 -20.35 3.50
C PHE A 96 23.82 -19.91 2.76
N PRO A 97 24.77 -19.22 3.43
CA PRO A 97 25.88 -18.55 2.75
C PRO A 97 26.92 -19.53 2.16
N HIS A 98 26.96 -20.73 2.69
CA HIS A 98 27.88 -21.81 2.25
C HIS A 98 27.33 -22.65 1.09
N LEU A 99 26.01 -22.58 0.82
CA LEU A 99 25.32 -23.30 -0.24
C LEU A 99 25.23 -22.45 -1.52
N SER A 100 25.28 -23.11 -2.69
CA SER A 100 25.00 -22.47 -3.99
C SER A 100 23.52 -22.06 -4.12
N VAL A 101 23.16 -21.33 -5.19
CA VAL A 101 21.78 -21.04 -5.56
C VAL A 101 20.97 -22.33 -5.69
N TYR A 102 21.50 -23.29 -6.46
CA TYR A 102 20.88 -24.61 -6.63
C TYR A 102 20.61 -25.26 -5.27
N GLU A 103 21.61 -25.33 -4.41
CA GLU A 103 21.49 -25.98 -3.11
C GLU A 103 20.55 -25.27 -2.13
N ASN A 104 20.52 -23.94 -2.15
CA ASN A 104 19.55 -23.14 -1.39
C ASN A 104 18.11 -23.49 -1.80
N ILE A 105 17.84 -23.55 -3.11
CA ILE A 105 16.51 -23.86 -3.65
C ILE A 105 16.17 -25.34 -3.41
N ALA A 106 17.13 -26.27 -3.57
CA ALA A 106 16.94 -27.69 -3.37
C ALA A 106 16.73 -28.08 -1.91
N PHE A 107 17.17 -27.25 -0.96
CA PHE A 107 17.22 -27.60 0.47
C PHE A 107 15.90 -28.15 1.03
N PRO A 108 14.73 -27.48 0.82
CA PRO A 108 13.46 -28.00 1.33
C PRO A 108 13.08 -29.37 0.76
N LEU A 109 13.39 -29.63 -0.52
CA LEU A 109 13.07 -30.91 -1.17
C LEU A 109 13.97 -32.05 -0.67
N ARG A 110 15.22 -31.73 -0.34
CA ARG A 110 16.14 -32.72 0.30
C ARG A 110 15.63 -33.17 1.67
N LEU A 111 15.05 -32.23 2.46
CA LEU A 111 14.42 -32.56 3.74
C LEU A 111 13.21 -33.49 3.56
N LYS A 112 12.45 -33.33 2.46
CA LYS A 112 11.35 -34.24 2.08
C LYS A 112 11.83 -35.56 1.50
N LYS A 113 13.15 -35.78 1.35
CA LYS A 113 13.80 -37.00 0.83
C LYS A 113 13.31 -37.40 -0.59
N LEU A 114 13.04 -36.41 -1.45
CA LEU A 114 12.70 -36.66 -2.86
C LEU A 114 13.92 -37.24 -3.61
N SER A 115 13.67 -37.90 -4.75
CA SER A 115 14.74 -38.39 -5.63
C SER A 115 15.55 -37.26 -6.23
N SER A 116 16.84 -37.47 -6.51
CA SER A 116 17.70 -36.45 -7.13
C SER A 116 17.14 -35.96 -8.46
N THR A 117 16.61 -36.84 -9.28
CA THR A 117 16.00 -36.48 -10.58
C THR A 117 14.81 -35.54 -10.42
N GLU A 118 13.95 -35.77 -9.43
CA GLU A 118 12.80 -34.88 -9.17
C GLU A 118 13.26 -33.57 -8.56
N ILE A 119 14.28 -33.57 -7.69
CA ILE A 119 14.89 -32.35 -7.16
C ILE A 119 15.47 -31.50 -8.30
N ASP A 120 16.28 -32.11 -9.19
CA ASP A 120 16.88 -31.42 -10.33
C ASP A 120 15.81 -30.77 -11.24
N ARG A 121 14.76 -31.52 -11.58
CA ARG A 121 13.67 -31.04 -12.41
C ARG A 121 13.00 -29.80 -11.77
N ARG A 122 12.59 -29.91 -10.50
CA ARG A 122 11.90 -28.81 -9.81
C ARG A 122 12.81 -27.60 -9.58
N VAL A 123 14.06 -27.82 -9.19
CA VAL A 123 15.00 -26.70 -8.99
C VAL A 123 15.19 -25.92 -10.29
N MET A 124 15.35 -26.59 -11.42
CA MET A 124 15.50 -25.92 -12.71
C MET A 124 14.22 -25.17 -13.12
N GLU A 125 13.04 -25.74 -12.87
CA GLU A 125 11.74 -25.08 -13.09
C GLU A 125 11.60 -23.79 -12.28
N TYR A 126 11.85 -23.83 -10.96
CA TYR A 126 11.75 -22.63 -10.11
C TYR A 126 12.90 -21.65 -10.34
N THR A 127 14.08 -22.10 -10.75
CA THR A 127 15.18 -21.24 -11.16
C THR A 127 14.81 -20.46 -12.44
N HIS A 128 14.14 -21.13 -13.40
CA HIS A 128 13.62 -20.50 -14.60
C HIS A 128 12.52 -19.47 -14.27
N LEU A 129 11.59 -19.82 -13.37
CA LEU A 129 10.52 -18.91 -12.92
C LEU A 129 11.06 -17.56 -12.41
N VAL A 130 12.20 -17.60 -11.69
CA VAL A 130 12.85 -16.39 -11.12
C VAL A 130 14.03 -15.88 -11.96
N GLN A 131 14.24 -16.38 -13.18
CA GLN A 131 15.27 -15.94 -14.14
C GLN A 131 16.71 -16.02 -13.58
N LEU A 132 17.06 -17.11 -12.95
CA LEU A 132 18.39 -17.34 -12.36
C LEU A 132 19.16 -18.54 -12.95
N GLU A 133 18.80 -19.04 -14.13
CA GLU A 133 19.37 -20.24 -14.77
C GLU A 133 20.90 -20.14 -14.91
N ASN A 134 21.40 -18.95 -15.24
CA ASN A 134 22.84 -18.71 -15.42
C ASN A 134 23.60 -18.53 -14.09
N HIS A 135 22.90 -18.64 -12.92
CA HIS A 135 23.46 -18.35 -11.62
C HIS A 135 23.42 -19.53 -10.64
N VAL A 136 22.95 -20.71 -11.07
CA VAL A 136 22.67 -21.89 -10.22
C VAL A 136 23.86 -22.35 -9.39
N GLN A 137 25.09 -22.19 -9.86
CA GLN A 137 26.31 -22.61 -9.18
C GLN A 137 26.93 -21.52 -8.28
N LYS A 138 26.43 -20.27 -8.39
CA LYS A 138 26.95 -19.16 -7.57
C LYS A 138 26.52 -19.30 -6.10
N LYS A 139 27.35 -18.76 -5.20
CA LYS A 139 27.02 -18.62 -3.79
C LYS A 139 26.41 -17.23 -3.51
N PRO A 140 25.67 -17.05 -2.39
CA PRO A 140 25.01 -15.77 -2.06
C PRO A 140 25.93 -14.54 -2.05
N ASN A 141 27.20 -14.69 -1.69
CA ASN A 141 28.18 -13.59 -1.71
C ASN A 141 28.57 -13.11 -3.12
N GLN A 142 28.23 -13.88 -4.17
CA GLN A 142 28.48 -13.57 -5.57
C GLN A 142 27.24 -13.01 -6.28
N LEU A 143 26.15 -12.76 -5.53
CA LEU A 143 24.86 -12.31 -6.05
C LEU A 143 24.57 -10.87 -5.63
N SER A 144 23.89 -10.12 -6.53
CA SER A 144 23.28 -8.83 -6.16
C SER A 144 22.14 -8.99 -5.16
N GLY A 145 21.70 -7.91 -4.52
CA GLY A 145 20.55 -7.92 -3.61
C GLY A 145 19.29 -8.52 -4.23
N GLY A 146 18.93 -8.08 -5.43
CA GLY A 146 17.77 -8.61 -6.16
C GLY A 146 17.91 -10.08 -6.53
N GLN A 147 19.12 -10.54 -6.90
CA GLN A 147 19.36 -11.96 -7.15
C GLN A 147 19.19 -12.81 -5.87
N LYS A 148 19.68 -12.32 -4.72
CA LYS A 148 19.47 -12.99 -3.42
C LYS A 148 18.00 -13.13 -3.08
N GLN A 149 17.23 -12.08 -3.31
CA GLN A 149 15.79 -12.09 -3.10
C GLN A 149 15.09 -13.12 -3.98
N ARG A 150 15.38 -13.16 -5.29
CA ARG A 150 14.83 -14.16 -6.21
C ARG A 150 15.16 -15.61 -5.77
N VAL A 151 16.36 -15.85 -5.25
CA VAL A 151 16.71 -17.16 -4.66
C VAL A 151 15.83 -17.48 -3.44
N ALA A 152 15.59 -16.49 -2.55
CA ALA A 152 14.75 -16.67 -1.38
C ALA A 152 13.29 -16.97 -1.75
N ILE A 153 12.76 -16.25 -2.75
CA ILE A 153 11.42 -16.50 -3.29
C ILE A 153 11.34 -17.91 -3.90
N ALA A 154 12.26 -18.30 -4.78
CA ALA A 154 12.27 -19.63 -5.38
C ALA A 154 12.37 -20.75 -4.31
N ARG A 155 13.20 -20.56 -3.28
CA ARG A 155 13.32 -21.49 -2.15
C ARG A 155 12.02 -21.61 -1.35
N ALA A 156 11.29 -20.50 -1.19
CA ALA A 156 10.00 -20.50 -0.49
C ALA A 156 8.92 -21.19 -1.35
N LEU A 157 8.88 -20.92 -2.63
CA LEU A 157 7.86 -21.41 -3.56
C LEU A 157 8.01 -22.89 -3.93
N ILE A 158 9.25 -23.44 -3.96
CA ILE A 158 9.50 -24.83 -4.38
C ILE A 158 8.82 -25.86 -3.47
N ASN A 159 8.42 -25.46 -2.28
CA ASN A 159 7.62 -26.25 -1.35
C ASN A 159 6.15 -26.36 -1.72
N GLU A 160 5.71 -25.58 -2.73
CA GLU A 160 4.32 -25.45 -3.16
C GLU A 160 3.38 -25.07 -1.98
N PRO A 161 3.68 -23.97 -1.26
CA PRO A 161 2.83 -23.51 -0.17
C PRO A 161 1.50 -22.99 -0.70
N SER A 162 0.45 -22.98 0.13
CA SER A 162 -0.80 -22.27 -0.17
C SER A 162 -0.70 -20.77 0.09
N VAL A 163 0.21 -20.37 0.99
CA VAL A 163 0.44 -18.97 1.38
C VAL A 163 1.92 -18.62 1.32
N LEU A 164 2.27 -17.52 0.66
CA LEU A 164 3.60 -16.93 0.72
C LEU A 164 3.58 -15.67 1.59
N LEU A 165 4.40 -15.65 2.63
CA LEU A 165 4.58 -14.55 3.55
C LEU A 165 5.87 -13.80 3.22
N LEU A 166 5.77 -12.49 2.98
CA LEU A 166 6.86 -11.64 2.53
C LEU A 166 7.07 -10.51 3.56
N ASP A 167 8.15 -10.58 4.35
CA ASP A 167 8.46 -9.60 5.40
C ASP A 167 9.45 -8.57 4.88
N GLU A 168 8.97 -7.41 4.44
CA GLU A 168 9.74 -6.30 3.85
C GLU A 168 10.80 -6.75 2.83
N PRO A 169 10.43 -7.57 1.82
CA PRO A 169 11.42 -8.26 0.99
C PRO A 169 12.25 -7.34 0.09
N LEU A 170 11.84 -6.10 -0.12
CA LEU A 170 12.47 -5.12 -1.02
C LEU A 170 13.18 -3.97 -0.30
N SER A 171 13.09 -3.90 1.03
CA SER A 171 13.56 -2.75 1.83
C SER A 171 15.05 -2.42 1.68
N ALA A 172 15.88 -3.44 1.38
CA ALA A 172 17.33 -3.29 1.24
C ALA A 172 17.79 -2.89 -0.19
N LEU A 173 16.86 -2.61 -1.12
CA LEU A 173 17.16 -2.36 -2.53
C LEU A 173 16.99 -0.89 -2.92
N ASP A 174 17.75 -0.45 -3.93
CA ASP A 174 17.55 0.86 -4.54
C ASP A 174 16.20 0.96 -5.29
N ALA A 175 15.70 2.19 -5.47
CA ALA A 175 14.35 2.45 -6.00
C ALA A 175 14.10 1.83 -7.39
N LYS A 176 15.10 1.87 -8.30
CA LYS A 176 14.95 1.33 -9.66
C LYS A 176 14.85 -0.19 -9.66
N LEU A 177 15.71 -0.84 -8.88
CA LEU A 177 15.70 -2.30 -8.75
C LEU A 177 14.43 -2.77 -8.05
N ARG A 178 13.98 -2.04 -7.04
CA ARG A 178 12.73 -2.29 -6.30
C ARG A 178 11.52 -2.30 -7.23
N SER A 179 11.34 -1.26 -8.06
CA SER A 179 10.21 -1.18 -9.01
C SER A 179 10.19 -2.35 -9.99
N ASN A 180 11.35 -2.76 -10.52
CA ASN A 180 11.43 -3.90 -11.43
C ASN A 180 11.05 -5.22 -10.73
N LEU A 181 11.53 -5.42 -9.50
CA LEU A 181 11.25 -6.63 -8.74
C LEU A 181 9.80 -6.72 -8.26
N LEU A 182 9.12 -5.59 -8.04
CA LEU A 182 7.68 -5.57 -7.77
C LEU A 182 6.89 -6.11 -8.95
N ILE A 183 7.17 -5.65 -10.17
CA ILE A 183 6.53 -6.14 -11.40
C ILE A 183 6.77 -7.65 -11.58
N GLU A 184 7.99 -8.11 -11.29
CA GLU A 184 8.32 -9.55 -11.36
C GLU A 184 7.57 -10.36 -10.31
N LEU A 185 7.46 -9.85 -9.08
CA LEU A 185 6.76 -10.51 -7.98
C LEU A 185 5.26 -10.66 -8.31
N ASP A 186 4.65 -9.62 -8.85
CA ASP A 186 3.29 -9.61 -9.34
C ASP A 186 3.10 -10.67 -10.46
N SER A 187 3.97 -10.68 -11.46
CA SER A 187 3.98 -11.72 -12.52
C SER A 187 4.17 -13.15 -11.98
N ILE A 188 4.92 -13.34 -10.90
CA ILE A 188 5.08 -14.64 -10.23
C ILE A 188 3.79 -15.02 -9.52
N HIS A 189 3.15 -14.07 -8.84
CA HIS A 189 1.86 -14.27 -8.18
C HIS A 189 0.80 -14.73 -9.17
N ASP A 190 0.62 -14.04 -10.29
CA ASP A 190 -0.33 -14.38 -11.36
C ASP A 190 -0.12 -15.80 -11.93
N LYS A 191 1.16 -16.19 -12.10
CA LYS A 191 1.50 -17.51 -12.65
C LYS A 191 1.24 -18.65 -11.68
N ILE A 192 1.41 -18.42 -10.38
CA ILE A 192 1.34 -19.48 -9.36
C ILE A 192 -0.07 -19.58 -8.77
N GLY A 193 -0.77 -18.45 -8.59
CA GLY A 193 -2.14 -18.35 -8.09
C GLY A 193 -2.30 -18.75 -6.62
N ILE A 194 -1.27 -18.54 -5.77
CA ILE A 194 -1.35 -18.76 -4.33
C ILE A 194 -1.58 -17.43 -3.60
N THR A 195 -2.05 -17.48 -2.35
CA THR A 195 -2.26 -16.28 -1.54
C THR A 195 -0.93 -15.67 -1.10
N PHE A 196 -0.73 -14.36 -1.34
CA PHE A 196 0.43 -13.60 -0.86
C PHE A 196 0.04 -12.68 0.28
N ILE A 197 0.84 -12.65 1.35
CA ILE A 197 0.79 -11.61 2.38
C ILE A 197 2.11 -10.84 2.33
N TYR A 198 2.01 -9.57 1.97
CA TYR A 198 3.15 -8.69 1.74
C TYR A 198 3.22 -7.61 2.81
N VAL A 199 4.29 -7.60 3.59
CA VAL A 199 4.53 -6.56 4.61
C VAL A 199 5.45 -5.51 4.02
N THR A 200 5.04 -4.26 4.08
CA THR A 200 5.87 -3.12 3.70
C THR A 200 5.55 -1.88 4.53
N HIS A 201 6.47 -0.92 4.54
CA HIS A 201 6.23 0.45 5.00
C HIS A 201 6.23 1.44 3.82
N ASP A 202 6.50 0.98 2.59
CA ASP A 202 6.50 1.78 1.37
C ASP A 202 5.11 1.75 0.73
N GLN A 203 4.50 2.93 0.65
CA GLN A 203 3.15 3.11 0.11
C GLN A 203 3.09 2.76 -1.37
N SER A 204 4.14 3.13 -2.13
CA SER A 204 4.20 2.89 -3.58
C SER A 204 4.23 1.40 -3.89
N GLU A 205 4.91 0.60 -3.04
CA GLU A 205 4.90 -0.85 -3.16
C GLU A 205 3.48 -1.41 -3.01
N ALA A 206 2.83 -1.10 -1.88
CA ALA A 206 1.49 -1.62 -1.58
C ALA A 206 0.45 -1.18 -2.63
N LEU A 207 0.45 0.10 -3.03
CA LEU A 207 -0.49 0.63 -4.02
C LEU A 207 -0.32 0.02 -5.42
N SER A 208 0.89 -0.48 -5.75
CA SER A 208 1.20 -0.95 -7.11
C SER A 208 0.83 -2.40 -7.38
N VAL A 209 0.85 -3.29 -6.36
CA VAL A 209 0.74 -4.74 -6.57
C VAL A 209 -0.37 -5.40 -5.79
N SER A 210 -1.04 -4.70 -4.89
CA SER A 210 -2.03 -5.34 -4.01
C SER A 210 -3.43 -5.33 -4.60
N ASP A 211 -4.16 -6.44 -4.44
CA ASP A 211 -5.60 -6.45 -4.62
C ASP A 211 -6.28 -5.67 -3.51
N ARG A 212 -5.84 -5.88 -2.25
CA ARG A 212 -6.30 -5.13 -1.08
C ARG A 212 -5.14 -4.84 -0.12
N ILE A 213 -5.30 -3.75 0.62
CA ILE A 213 -4.32 -3.24 1.59
C ILE A 213 -5.00 -3.10 2.95
N ALA A 214 -4.38 -3.61 4.01
CA ALA A 214 -4.71 -3.24 5.39
C ALA A 214 -3.72 -2.18 5.88
N VAL A 215 -4.22 -0.99 6.18
CA VAL A 215 -3.43 0.08 6.80
C VAL A 215 -3.45 -0.10 8.31
N MET A 216 -2.27 -0.32 8.88
CA MET A 216 -2.08 -0.57 10.31
C MET A 216 -1.41 0.62 11.01
N ASN A 217 -1.88 0.92 12.21
CA ASN A 217 -1.23 1.87 13.10
C ASN A 217 -1.45 1.45 14.58
N GLN A 218 -0.40 1.57 15.40
CA GLN A 218 -0.46 1.31 16.84
C GLN A 218 -1.17 -0.02 17.22
N GLY A 219 -0.83 -1.09 16.48
CA GLY A 219 -1.38 -2.43 16.73
C GLY A 219 -2.77 -2.68 16.17
N LYS A 220 -3.41 -1.70 15.54
CA LYS A 220 -4.77 -1.79 14.98
C LYS A 220 -4.78 -1.72 13.47
N VAL A 221 -5.79 -2.32 12.85
CA VAL A 221 -6.15 -2.10 11.45
C VAL A 221 -7.12 -0.93 11.39
N LEU A 222 -6.74 0.13 10.68
CA LEU A 222 -7.54 1.35 10.55
C LEU A 222 -8.46 1.33 9.33
N GLN A 223 -8.01 0.71 8.24
CA GLN A 223 -8.77 0.57 6.99
C GLN A 223 -8.29 -0.65 6.22
N ILE A 224 -9.22 -1.34 5.57
CA ILE A 224 -8.94 -2.37 4.56
C ILE A 224 -9.73 -1.98 3.31
N GLY A 225 -9.04 -1.97 2.16
CA GLY A 225 -9.67 -1.63 0.88
C GLY A 225 -8.72 -1.88 -0.29
N THR A 226 -9.23 -1.69 -1.49
CA THR A 226 -8.42 -1.66 -2.71
C THR A 226 -7.43 -0.48 -2.67
N PRO A 227 -6.35 -0.50 -3.46
CA PRO A 227 -5.44 0.66 -3.58
C PRO A 227 -6.17 1.97 -3.86
N TYR A 228 -7.20 1.92 -4.71
CA TYR A 228 -8.03 3.09 -5.04
C TYR A 228 -8.79 3.63 -3.81
N GLU A 229 -9.49 2.76 -3.07
CA GLU A 229 -10.24 3.16 -1.86
C GLU A 229 -9.34 3.73 -0.78
N ILE A 230 -8.16 3.11 -0.55
CA ILE A 230 -7.19 3.57 0.45
C ILE A 230 -6.65 4.97 0.10
N TYR A 231 -6.45 5.27 -1.21
CA TYR A 231 -5.92 6.55 -1.66
C TYR A 231 -6.98 7.64 -1.75
N GLU A 232 -8.13 7.34 -2.38
CA GLU A 232 -9.18 8.32 -2.70
C GLU A 232 -10.17 8.53 -1.57
N SER A 233 -10.45 7.49 -0.78
CA SER A 233 -11.46 7.48 0.28
C SER A 233 -10.87 7.04 1.63
N PRO A 234 -9.91 7.79 2.18
CA PRO A 234 -9.27 7.43 3.44
C PRO A 234 -10.26 7.49 4.61
N ALA A 235 -10.33 6.41 5.40
CA ALA A 235 -11.28 6.30 6.52
C ALA A 235 -10.93 7.21 7.71
N THR A 236 -9.68 7.64 7.84
CA THR A 236 -9.24 8.48 8.96
C THR A 236 -8.22 9.52 8.50
N GLN A 237 -8.05 10.59 9.29
CA GLN A 237 -6.99 11.58 9.06
C GLN A 237 -5.60 10.95 9.01
N PHE A 238 -5.36 9.89 9.81
CA PHE A 238 -4.10 9.18 9.79
C PHE A 238 -3.86 8.52 8.43
N VAL A 239 -4.84 7.79 7.89
CA VAL A 239 -4.74 7.15 6.58
C VAL A 239 -4.52 8.19 5.49
N ALA A 240 -5.28 9.30 5.51
CA ALA A 240 -5.13 10.40 4.54
C ALA A 240 -3.70 10.99 4.53
N LYS A 241 -3.10 11.21 5.71
CA LYS A 241 -1.74 11.75 5.87
C LYS A 241 -0.66 10.71 5.61
N PHE A 242 -0.92 9.45 5.93
CA PHE A 242 0.05 8.37 5.78
C PHE A 242 0.15 7.91 4.32
N ILE A 243 -0.94 7.91 3.56
CA ILE A 243 -0.98 7.49 2.15
C ILE A 243 -0.82 8.70 1.24
N GLY A 244 0.42 8.97 0.83
CA GLY A 244 0.74 10.14 0.00
C GLY A 244 0.70 11.47 0.75
N GLU A 245 1.03 12.53 0.04
CA GLU A 245 0.84 13.89 0.56
C GLU A 245 -0.62 14.32 0.41
N THR A 246 -1.09 15.16 1.33
CA THR A 246 -2.44 15.72 1.25
C THR A 246 -2.52 17.10 1.89
N ASN A 247 -3.49 17.91 1.46
CA ASN A 247 -3.96 19.08 2.16
C ASN A 247 -5.15 18.63 3.01
N LEU A 248 -5.06 18.76 4.32
CA LEU A 248 -6.06 18.33 5.27
C LEU A 248 -6.49 19.49 6.15
N PHE A 249 -7.79 19.67 6.30
CA PHE A 249 -8.40 20.79 7.04
C PHE A 249 -9.53 20.28 7.92
N ASP A 250 -9.70 20.88 9.08
CA ASP A 250 -10.89 20.71 9.90
C ASP A 250 -12.01 21.61 9.38
N ALA A 251 -13.21 21.06 9.28
CA ALA A 251 -14.34 21.70 8.65
C ALA A 251 -15.64 21.50 9.43
N THR A 252 -16.57 22.42 9.25
CA THR A 252 -17.95 22.31 9.73
C THR A 252 -18.90 22.30 8.54
N VAL A 253 -19.79 21.33 8.49
CA VAL A 253 -20.85 21.28 7.47
C VAL A 253 -21.79 22.46 7.68
N SER A 254 -21.93 23.36 6.70
CA SER A 254 -22.88 24.47 6.75
C SER A 254 -24.18 24.18 5.99
N ALA A 255 -24.11 23.42 4.90
CA ALA A 255 -25.27 23.00 4.11
C ALA A 255 -24.99 21.65 3.42
N CYS A 256 -26.05 20.86 3.23
CA CYS A 256 -26.02 19.63 2.46
C CYS A 256 -27.29 19.59 1.59
N ASN A 257 -27.14 19.53 0.27
CA ASN A 257 -28.24 19.55 -0.67
C ASN A 257 -28.09 18.42 -1.67
N HIS A 258 -29.18 17.75 -2.05
CA HIS A 258 -29.16 16.80 -3.14
C HIS A 258 -28.69 17.49 -4.44
N SER A 259 -27.71 16.90 -5.12
CA SER A 259 -27.21 17.35 -6.43
C SER A 259 -27.52 16.36 -7.55
N GLY A 260 -27.84 15.10 -7.17
CA GLY A 260 -28.21 13.99 -8.06
C GLY A 260 -29.01 12.93 -7.32
N PRO A 261 -29.32 11.78 -7.95
CA PRO A 261 -30.06 10.70 -7.30
C PRO A 261 -29.35 10.09 -6.08
N GLU A 262 -28.02 10.07 -6.11
CA GLU A 262 -27.16 9.47 -5.08
C GLU A 262 -26.06 10.44 -4.60
N ASP A 263 -26.06 11.70 -5.09
CA ASP A 263 -25.02 12.69 -4.83
C ASP A 263 -25.54 13.86 -4.00
N TYR A 264 -24.72 14.31 -3.10
CA TYR A 264 -24.94 15.49 -2.29
C TYR A 264 -23.91 16.59 -2.59
N MET A 265 -24.35 17.83 -2.71
CA MET A 265 -23.45 19.01 -2.69
C MET A 265 -23.37 19.51 -1.27
N VAL A 266 -22.23 19.29 -0.64
CA VAL A 266 -21.96 19.71 0.73
C VAL A 266 -21.16 21.02 0.71
N THR A 267 -21.60 21.99 1.52
CA THR A 267 -20.84 23.22 1.76
C THR A 267 -20.15 23.11 3.11
N LEU A 268 -18.84 23.24 3.10
CA LEU A 268 -17.98 23.16 4.28
C LEU A 268 -17.43 24.54 4.61
N GLU A 269 -17.58 24.97 5.86
CA GLU A 269 -16.87 26.12 6.43
C GLU A 269 -15.50 25.66 6.93
N ILE A 270 -14.43 26.21 6.38
CA ILE A 270 -13.05 25.90 6.74
C ILE A 270 -12.35 27.17 7.24
N PRO A 271 -12.21 27.35 8.56
CA PRO A 271 -11.58 28.54 9.13
C PRO A 271 -10.15 28.77 8.60
N GLU A 272 -9.42 27.70 8.41
CA GLU A 272 -8.05 27.72 7.88
C GLU A 272 -7.98 28.24 6.43
N LEU A 273 -9.00 28.05 5.62
CA LEU A 273 -9.08 28.60 4.26
C LEU A 273 -9.73 30.01 4.21
N GLY A 274 -10.28 30.47 5.34
CA GLY A 274 -10.92 31.77 5.44
C GLY A 274 -12.26 31.87 4.71
N GLY A 275 -12.93 30.77 4.44
CA GLY A 275 -14.19 30.73 3.72
C GLY A 275 -14.81 29.35 3.60
N SER A 276 -15.84 29.28 2.77
CA SER A 276 -16.54 28.04 2.48
C SER A 276 -16.05 27.41 1.17
N ILE A 277 -16.11 26.09 1.11
CA ILE A 277 -15.86 25.30 -0.10
C ILE A 277 -17.07 24.41 -0.41
N LYS A 278 -17.16 23.96 -1.66
CA LYS A 278 -18.12 22.96 -2.09
C LYS A 278 -17.44 21.63 -2.34
N VAL A 279 -18.08 20.56 -1.88
CA VAL A 279 -17.62 19.17 -2.04
C VAL A 279 -18.79 18.30 -2.45
N THR A 280 -18.57 17.40 -3.41
CA THR A 280 -19.53 16.35 -3.73
C THR A 280 -19.28 15.17 -2.80
N ASP A 281 -20.33 14.66 -2.17
CA ASP A 281 -20.30 13.50 -1.30
C ASP A 281 -21.40 12.51 -1.71
N TYR A 282 -21.22 11.23 -1.38
CA TYR A 282 -22.22 10.18 -1.60
C TYR A 282 -23.03 9.90 -0.34
N ASP A 283 -22.57 10.37 0.80
CA ASP A 283 -23.24 10.22 2.08
C ASP A 283 -23.91 11.54 2.52
N GLU A 284 -25.10 11.43 3.10
CA GLU A 284 -25.81 12.57 3.64
C GLU A 284 -25.14 13.07 4.92
N THR A 285 -24.58 14.28 4.88
CA THR A 285 -24.03 14.95 6.05
C THR A 285 -25.04 15.94 6.66
N LYS A 286 -24.89 16.27 7.95
CA LYS A 286 -25.82 17.18 8.64
C LYS A 286 -25.17 18.51 8.92
N PRO A 287 -25.90 19.65 8.71
CA PRO A 287 -25.41 20.96 9.11
C PRO A 287 -25.00 20.98 10.60
N GLY A 288 -23.83 21.56 10.87
CA GLY A 288 -23.21 21.60 12.20
C GLY A 288 -22.30 20.41 12.51
N GLN A 289 -22.27 19.39 11.67
CA GLN A 289 -21.35 18.26 11.82
C GLN A 289 -19.91 18.70 11.65
N GLN A 290 -19.03 18.24 12.57
CA GLN A 290 -17.58 18.46 12.45
C GLN A 290 -16.98 17.32 11.62
N VAL A 291 -16.26 17.67 10.57
CA VAL A 291 -15.64 16.73 9.63
C VAL A 291 -14.23 17.18 9.30
N SER A 292 -13.42 16.29 8.79
CA SER A 292 -12.15 16.64 8.15
C SER A 292 -12.31 16.60 6.63
N PHE A 293 -11.81 17.61 5.96
CA PHE A 293 -11.76 17.68 4.51
C PHE A 293 -10.35 17.46 4.01
N THR A 294 -10.19 16.64 2.98
CA THR A 294 -8.90 16.39 2.34
C THR A 294 -8.98 16.63 0.84
N VAL A 295 -7.91 17.23 0.28
CA VAL A 295 -7.69 17.33 -1.16
C VAL A 295 -6.23 17.02 -1.49
N ARG A 296 -6.03 16.11 -2.44
CA ARG A 296 -4.68 15.72 -2.86
C ARG A 296 -4.01 16.86 -3.61
N PRO A 297 -2.69 17.11 -3.40
CA PRO A 297 -1.96 18.19 -4.06
C PRO A 297 -1.98 18.15 -5.59
N GLU A 298 -2.02 16.94 -6.19
CA GLU A 298 -2.10 16.74 -7.64
C GLU A 298 -3.48 17.04 -8.24
N LYS A 299 -4.52 17.12 -7.41
CA LYS A 299 -5.87 17.52 -7.82
C LYS A 299 -6.08 19.04 -7.77
N VAL A 300 -5.20 19.74 -7.08
CA VAL A 300 -5.19 21.20 -7.02
C VAL A 300 -4.47 21.76 -8.24
N ARG A 301 -5.15 22.56 -9.02
CA ARG A 301 -4.59 23.29 -10.17
C ARG A 301 -3.98 24.59 -9.71
N ILE A 302 -2.89 25.01 -10.37
CA ILE A 302 -2.22 26.29 -10.13
C ILE A 302 -2.12 27.08 -11.43
N THR A 303 -2.55 28.34 -11.44
CA THR A 303 -2.55 29.23 -12.61
C THR A 303 -2.14 30.65 -12.21
N LEU A 304 -1.54 31.41 -13.15
CA LEU A 304 -1.21 32.82 -12.94
C LEU A 304 -2.46 33.72 -13.06
N GLU A 305 -3.46 33.30 -13.83
CA GLU A 305 -4.70 33.99 -14.03
C GLU A 305 -5.85 33.28 -13.30
N GLU A 306 -6.85 34.03 -12.88
CA GLU A 306 -8.03 33.46 -12.24
C GLU A 306 -8.78 32.56 -13.23
N PRO A 307 -9.05 31.27 -12.84
CA PRO A 307 -9.73 30.34 -13.72
C PRO A 307 -11.18 30.82 -13.98
N PRO A 308 -11.67 30.70 -15.23
CA PRO A 308 -13.04 31.11 -15.55
C PRO A 308 -14.03 30.17 -14.84
N ALA A 309 -15.05 30.76 -14.24
CA ALA A 309 -16.14 30.07 -13.52
C ALA A 309 -17.14 29.37 -14.48
N ILE A 310 -16.66 28.66 -15.53
CA ILE A 310 -17.53 28.07 -16.55
C ILE A 310 -17.76 26.60 -16.25
N GLY A 311 -19.00 26.23 -15.89
CA GLY A 311 -19.55 24.88 -15.99
C GLY A 311 -19.13 23.86 -14.93
N LYS A 312 -18.36 24.22 -13.90
CA LYS A 312 -18.02 23.36 -12.75
C LYS A 312 -18.03 24.18 -11.48
N GLU A 313 -18.52 23.60 -10.39
CA GLU A 313 -18.36 24.16 -9.04
C GLU A 313 -16.85 24.09 -8.68
N LEU A 314 -16.17 25.24 -8.78
CA LEU A 314 -14.75 25.38 -8.49
C LEU A 314 -14.56 26.08 -7.14
N ASN A 315 -13.70 25.52 -6.31
CA ASN A 315 -13.13 26.19 -5.15
C ASN A 315 -11.87 26.92 -5.63
N VAL A 316 -11.78 28.23 -5.45
CA VAL A 316 -10.68 29.07 -5.95
C VAL A 316 -10.12 29.91 -4.81
N PHE A 317 -8.79 29.85 -4.65
CA PHE A 317 -8.06 30.61 -3.63
C PHE A 317 -6.85 31.29 -4.26
N ARG A 318 -6.66 32.55 -3.92
CA ARG A 318 -5.50 33.33 -4.33
C ARG A 318 -4.39 33.20 -3.30
N GLY A 319 -3.15 33.20 -3.78
CA GLY A 319 -1.98 33.12 -2.90
C GLY A 319 -0.68 33.50 -3.61
N VAL A 320 0.42 33.38 -2.88
CA VAL A 320 1.78 33.66 -3.38
C VAL A 320 2.64 32.39 -3.24
N VAL A 321 3.42 32.08 -4.27
CA VAL A 321 4.35 30.95 -4.26
C VAL A 321 5.51 31.25 -3.29
N GLU A 322 5.63 30.44 -2.23
CA GLU A 322 6.75 30.52 -1.29
C GLU A 322 7.94 29.64 -1.72
N GLU A 323 7.65 28.48 -2.27
CA GLU A 323 8.69 27.54 -2.67
C GLU A 323 8.26 26.70 -3.89
N PRO A 324 8.92 26.85 -5.04
CA PRO A 324 8.77 25.95 -6.18
C PRO A 324 9.89 24.88 -6.11
N VAL A 325 9.53 23.59 -6.14
CA VAL A 325 10.48 22.46 -6.13
C VAL A 325 10.29 21.63 -7.38
N TYR A 326 11.25 21.68 -8.30
CA TYR A 326 11.24 20.89 -9.52
C TYR A 326 11.82 19.48 -9.29
N SER A 327 11.12 18.45 -9.73
CA SER A 327 11.54 17.04 -9.60
C SER A 327 11.46 16.23 -10.91
N GLY A 328 11.62 16.88 -12.06
CA GLY A 328 11.60 16.25 -13.36
C GLY A 328 10.18 16.10 -13.92
N PHE A 329 9.46 15.04 -13.59
CA PHE A 329 8.10 14.80 -14.09
C PHE A 329 7.02 15.68 -13.45
N GLN A 330 7.33 16.32 -12.33
CA GLN A 330 6.42 17.23 -11.62
C GLN A 330 7.16 18.39 -10.96
N SER A 331 6.44 19.48 -10.71
CA SER A 331 6.82 20.56 -9.79
C SER A 331 5.91 20.55 -8.58
N LYS A 332 6.48 20.68 -7.40
CA LYS A 332 5.75 20.88 -6.13
C LYS A 332 5.79 22.37 -5.81
N PHE A 333 4.63 22.95 -5.53
CA PHE A 333 4.50 24.33 -5.11
C PHE A 333 3.94 24.41 -3.70
N TYR A 334 4.57 25.20 -2.87
CA TYR A 334 4.06 25.61 -1.56
C TYR A 334 3.52 27.01 -1.72
N VAL A 335 2.19 27.14 -1.66
CA VAL A 335 1.49 28.41 -1.91
C VAL A 335 0.94 28.94 -0.61
N ARG A 336 1.36 30.16 -0.22
CA ARG A 336 0.77 30.87 0.92
C ARG A 336 -0.47 31.59 0.44
N LEU A 337 -1.65 31.17 0.88
CA LEU A 337 -2.92 31.80 0.58
C LEU A 337 -3.00 33.18 1.27
N ASP A 338 -3.88 34.05 0.76
CA ASP A 338 -4.04 35.43 1.29
C ASP A 338 -4.41 35.48 2.78
N ASN A 339 -5.00 34.42 3.30
CA ASN A 339 -5.32 34.25 4.74
C ASN A 339 -4.18 33.68 5.59
N GLY A 340 -3.04 33.38 4.99
CA GLY A 340 -1.85 32.84 5.66
C GLY A 340 -1.72 31.31 5.68
N THR A 341 -2.69 30.55 5.17
CA THR A 341 -2.62 29.09 5.09
C THR A 341 -1.66 28.62 4.01
N LEU A 342 -0.89 27.58 4.28
CA LEU A 342 0.02 26.98 3.31
C LEU A 342 -0.68 25.82 2.60
N LEU A 343 -0.85 25.94 1.28
CA LEU A 343 -1.43 24.91 0.42
C LEU A 343 -0.33 24.26 -0.42
N LYS A 344 -0.36 22.93 -0.51
CA LYS A 344 0.54 22.15 -1.37
C LYS A 344 -0.14 21.91 -2.71
N VAL A 345 0.59 22.09 -3.80
CA VAL A 345 0.10 21.86 -5.16
C VAL A 345 1.15 21.10 -5.96
N PHE A 346 0.74 20.02 -6.66
CA PHE A 346 1.63 19.26 -7.53
C PHE A 346 1.17 19.45 -8.97
N LYS A 347 2.03 20.05 -9.78
CA LYS A 347 1.81 20.22 -11.23
C LYS A 347 2.66 19.19 -11.97
N GLN A 348 2.00 18.29 -12.70
CA GLN A 348 2.68 17.34 -13.57
C GLN A 348 3.12 18.03 -14.87
N HIS A 349 4.33 17.70 -15.35
CA HIS A 349 4.86 18.15 -16.62
C HIS A 349 4.51 17.14 -17.70
N GLN A 350 3.49 17.44 -18.51
CA GLN A 350 2.99 16.54 -19.55
C GLN A 350 3.63 16.80 -20.91
N ASN A 351 3.95 18.06 -21.20
CA ASN A 351 4.48 18.49 -22.50
C ASN A 351 5.75 19.32 -22.32
N TYR A 352 6.78 19.04 -23.11
CA TYR A 352 8.08 19.72 -23.02
C TYR A 352 8.02 21.26 -23.26
N LEU A 353 7.10 21.73 -24.12
CA LEU A 353 7.01 23.14 -24.51
C LEU A 353 5.61 23.78 -24.26
N GLU A 354 4.64 23.02 -23.74
CA GLU A 354 3.24 23.46 -23.67
C GLU A 354 2.64 23.33 -22.24
N ASP A 355 3.49 23.29 -21.22
CA ASP A 355 3.02 23.21 -19.82
C ASP A 355 2.44 24.53 -19.28
N GLY A 356 2.22 25.50 -20.17
CA GLY A 356 1.79 26.84 -19.81
C GLY A 356 2.94 27.73 -19.30
N PRO A 357 2.66 28.94 -18.85
CA PRO A 357 3.68 29.85 -18.34
C PRO A 357 4.38 29.26 -17.12
N GLU A 358 5.69 29.52 -17.02
CA GLU A 358 6.50 29.15 -15.86
C GLU A 358 5.99 29.89 -14.62
N ILE A 359 5.82 29.17 -13.54
CA ILE A 359 5.42 29.70 -12.23
C ILE A 359 6.65 29.73 -11.34
N ALA A 360 7.03 30.93 -10.89
CA ALA A 360 8.25 31.18 -10.15
C ALA A 360 7.98 31.54 -8.68
N TRP A 361 9.03 31.64 -7.90
CA TRP A 361 9.00 32.13 -6.53
C TRP A 361 8.46 33.56 -6.45
N LYS A 362 7.55 33.81 -5.49
CA LYS A 362 6.82 35.07 -5.28
C LYS A 362 5.76 35.44 -6.34
N ASP A 363 5.51 34.56 -7.31
CA ASP A 363 4.38 34.79 -8.20
C ASP A 363 3.07 34.73 -7.42
N THR A 364 2.15 35.68 -7.79
CA THR A 364 0.77 35.58 -7.38
C THR A 364 0.05 34.57 -8.24
N VAL A 365 -0.62 33.62 -7.62
CA VAL A 365 -1.25 32.48 -8.29
C VAL A 365 -2.67 32.25 -7.76
N TYR A 366 -3.44 31.51 -8.55
CA TYR A 366 -4.74 30.98 -8.16
C TYR A 366 -4.66 29.47 -8.05
N CYS A 367 -5.01 28.94 -6.88
CA CYS A 367 -5.15 27.51 -6.61
C CYS A 367 -6.62 27.14 -6.72
N SER A 368 -6.94 26.13 -7.52
CA SER A 368 -8.33 25.73 -7.72
C SER A 368 -8.51 24.22 -7.80
N TRP A 369 -9.66 23.74 -7.33
CA TRP A 369 -10.08 22.33 -7.47
C TRP A 369 -11.60 22.23 -7.60
N SER A 370 -12.09 21.20 -8.27
CA SER A 370 -13.52 20.92 -8.41
C SER A 370 -14.11 20.40 -7.11
N ALA A 371 -15.40 20.61 -6.89
CA ALA A 371 -16.13 19.98 -5.80
C ALA A 371 -15.97 18.45 -5.75
N ASN A 372 -15.68 17.80 -6.88
CA ASN A 372 -15.47 16.35 -6.98
C ASN A 372 -14.05 15.90 -6.65
N ASP A 373 -13.11 16.83 -6.42
CA ASP A 373 -11.69 16.50 -6.26
C ASP A 373 -11.27 16.34 -4.79
N GLY A 374 -12.15 16.65 -3.85
CA GLY A 374 -11.93 16.52 -2.42
C GLY A 374 -12.75 15.41 -1.79
N TYR A 375 -12.38 15.00 -0.58
CA TYR A 375 -13.04 13.95 0.19
C TYR A 375 -13.31 14.38 1.62
N ILE A 376 -14.52 14.06 2.12
CA ILE A 376 -14.94 14.32 3.50
C ILE A 376 -14.62 13.08 4.35
N ILE A 377 -13.84 13.29 5.39
CA ILE A 377 -13.53 12.25 6.39
C ILE A 377 -14.39 12.56 7.61
N GLU A 378 -15.19 11.59 8.08
CA GLU A 378 -15.91 11.74 9.34
C GLU A 378 -14.94 11.82 10.51
N VAL A 379 -15.05 12.84 11.34
CA VAL A 379 -14.36 12.87 12.64
C VAL A 379 -15.17 11.99 13.58
N ILE A 380 -14.71 10.77 13.80
CA ILE A 380 -15.21 9.94 14.89
C ILE A 380 -14.86 10.68 16.19
N ASN A 381 -15.86 11.24 16.84
CA ASN A 381 -15.68 11.86 18.16
C ASN A 381 -14.96 10.87 19.07
N GLN A 382 -13.73 11.24 19.45
CA GLN A 382 -12.95 10.54 20.46
C GLN A 382 -13.57 10.73 21.85
#